data_5cbd4c7bc18e39978134df65adce35d8
#
_entry.id   5cbd4c7bc18e39978134df65adce35d8
#
_cell.length_a   1.000
_cell.length_b   1.000
_cell.length_c   1.000
_cell.angle_alpha   90.00
_cell.angle_beta   90.00
_cell.angle_gamma   90.00
#
_symmetry.space_group_name_H-M   'P 1'
#
loop_
_entity.id
_entity.type
_entity.pdbx_description
1 polymer ?
#
loop_
_entity_poly.entity_id
_entity_poly.type
_entity_poly.pdbx_seq_one_letter_code
_entity_poly.pdbx_strand_id
1 'polypeptide(L)'
;MALSKVNFNSLNVTPAASKAIKFNSNNNGIETGDVGGSLVLLSTTTASSSATVDITSNIDSTYKEYQVHFTDVHPATDSALLQFQVDTGTNTSYNQTITSTNFNAVHNQDGSETALAYRTARDLAQSTSFQSITEGADNENDSCVAGILHLFDPSSTTFVKHFISTTQSVINTVDTRETFCAGYVNTTTALTRIRFKFNSGNIDAGTFKLYGVS
;
A
#
# COMPACT_ATOMS: atom_id res chain seq x y z
N MET A 1 -45.86 25.66 -20.75
CA MET A 1 -45.63 25.50 -19.32
C MET A 1 -44.11 25.74 -19.09
N ALA A 2 -43.76 26.82 -18.32
CA ALA A 2 -42.34 27.04 -18.01
C ALA A 2 -41.91 25.99 -16.97
N LEU A 3 -40.83 25.25 -17.28
CA LEU A 3 -40.20 24.35 -16.33
C LEU A 3 -39.69 25.19 -15.15
N SER A 4 -40.28 25.01 -13.98
CA SER A 4 -39.79 25.63 -12.74
C SER A 4 -38.40 25.07 -12.47
N LYS A 5 -37.38 25.93 -12.36
CA LYS A 5 -36.05 25.51 -11.89
C LYS A 5 -36.20 25.01 -10.46
N VAL A 6 -35.85 23.73 -10.21
CA VAL A 6 -35.74 23.18 -8.86
C VAL A 6 -34.56 23.88 -8.19
N ASN A 7 -34.83 24.63 -7.14
CA ASN A 7 -33.79 25.25 -6.36
C ASN A 7 -33.21 24.22 -5.40
N PHE A 8 -31.93 24.31 -5.07
CA PHE A 8 -31.25 23.42 -4.12
C PHE A 8 -32.00 23.27 -2.79
N ASN A 9 -32.55 24.39 -2.27
CA ASN A 9 -33.36 24.39 -1.04
C ASN A 9 -34.70 23.65 -1.17
N SER A 10 -35.12 23.28 -2.39
CA SER A 10 -36.35 22.50 -2.63
C SER A 10 -36.13 21.00 -2.56
N LEU A 11 -34.87 20.54 -2.46
CA LEU A 11 -34.50 19.12 -2.50
C LEU A 11 -34.56 18.44 -1.12
N ASN A 12 -34.89 19.16 -0.06
CA ASN A 12 -34.94 18.64 1.33
C ASN A 12 -33.75 17.73 1.69
N VAL A 13 -32.55 18.16 1.30
CA VAL A 13 -31.29 17.46 1.54
C VAL A 13 -30.39 18.34 2.38
N THR A 14 -29.85 17.81 3.45
CA THR A 14 -28.86 18.54 4.26
C THR A 14 -27.54 18.61 3.49
N PRO A 15 -27.06 19.82 3.10
CA PRO A 15 -25.79 19.95 2.41
C PRO A 15 -24.63 19.47 3.28
N ALA A 16 -23.71 18.71 2.70
CA ALA A 16 -22.46 18.31 3.34
C ALA A 16 -21.30 18.51 2.37
N ALA A 17 -20.19 19.04 2.88
CA ALA A 17 -18.98 19.25 2.06
C ALA A 17 -18.47 17.93 1.50
N SER A 18 -18.04 17.95 0.25
CA SER A 18 -17.48 16.78 -0.44
C SER A 18 -18.43 15.59 -0.57
N LYS A 19 -19.75 15.81 -0.55
CA LYS A 19 -20.77 14.77 -0.75
C LYS A 19 -21.53 15.00 -2.05
N ALA A 20 -21.90 13.91 -2.70
CA ALA A 20 -22.80 13.92 -3.84
C ALA A 20 -24.26 13.80 -3.37
N ILE A 21 -25.20 14.20 -4.24
CA ILE A 21 -26.61 13.87 -4.10
C ILE A 21 -26.83 12.53 -4.77
N LYS A 22 -27.38 11.55 -4.04
CA LYS A 22 -27.70 10.22 -4.53
C LYS A 22 -29.11 9.80 -4.09
N PHE A 23 -29.65 8.75 -4.70
CA PHE A 23 -30.86 8.12 -4.18
C PHE A 23 -30.56 7.44 -2.83
N ASN A 24 -31.51 7.50 -1.91
CA ASN A 24 -31.40 6.78 -0.64
C ASN A 24 -31.54 5.24 -0.84
N SER A 25 -31.22 4.47 0.18
CA SER A 25 -31.27 3.01 0.13
C SER A 25 -32.65 2.42 -0.18
N ASN A 26 -33.73 3.17 0.05
CA ASN A 26 -35.10 2.76 -0.21
C ASN A 26 -35.61 3.19 -1.59
N ASN A 27 -34.82 3.87 -2.41
CA ASN A 27 -35.14 4.42 -3.72
C ASN A 27 -36.39 5.34 -3.74
N ASN A 28 -36.75 5.95 -2.61
CA ASN A 28 -37.94 6.82 -2.48
C ASN A 28 -37.60 8.27 -2.14
N GLY A 29 -36.34 8.63 -2.17
CA GLY A 29 -35.84 9.98 -1.88
C GLY A 29 -34.38 10.15 -2.24
N ILE A 30 -33.86 11.34 -2.01
CA ILE A 30 -32.47 11.71 -2.25
C ILE A 30 -31.79 12.06 -0.92
N GLU A 31 -30.51 11.73 -0.82
CA GLU A 31 -29.67 12.00 0.34
C GLU A 31 -28.27 12.47 -0.11
N THR A 32 -27.48 13.03 0.80
CA THR A 32 -26.06 13.25 0.55
C THR A 32 -25.28 11.99 0.89
N GLY A 33 -24.33 11.64 0.06
CA GLY A 33 -23.45 10.48 0.29
C GLY A 33 -22.09 10.67 -0.36
N ASP A 34 -21.19 9.78 -0.04
CA ASP A 34 -19.87 9.82 -0.65
C ASP A 34 -19.96 9.70 -2.17
N VAL A 35 -19.16 10.49 -2.86
CA VAL A 35 -18.91 10.30 -4.28
C VAL A 35 -18.08 9.02 -4.37
N GLY A 36 -18.71 7.90 -4.71
CA GLY A 36 -18.04 6.62 -4.79
C GLY A 36 -16.81 6.70 -5.71
N GLY A 37 -15.63 6.68 -5.13
CA GLY A 37 -14.37 6.44 -5.81
C GLY A 37 -13.97 5.00 -5.55
N SER A 38 -13.33 4.35 -6.50
CA SER A 38 -12.83 2.99 -6.29
C SER A 38 -11.74 2.91 -5.21
N LEU A 39 -11.11 4.02 -4.86
CA LEU A 39 -10.12 4.13 -3.78
C LEU A 39 -10.63 5.07 -2.67
N VAL A 40 -10.78 4.53 -1.47
CA VAL A 40 -11.17 5.29 -0.28
C VAL A 40 -9.97 5.43 0.63
N LEU A 41 -9.47 6.66 0.84
CA LEU A 41 -8.36 6.92 1.76
C LEU A 41 -8.79 6.64 3.21
N LEU A 42 -8.09 5.74 3.87
CA LEU A 42 -8.38 5.31 5.25
C LEU A 42 -7.40 5.90 6.27
N SER A 43 -6.13 6.00 5.91
CA SER A 43 -5.12 6.63 6.77
C SER A 43 -3.93 7.15 5.96
N THR A 44 -3.22 8.11 6.56
CA THR A 44 -1.93 8.62 6.07
C THR A 44 -0.94 8.60 7.22
N THR A 45 0.23 8.03 7.00
CA THR A 45 1.36 8.02 7.93
C THR A 45 2.57 8.63 7.26
N THR A 46 3.17 9.64 7.86
CA THR A 46 4.42 10.25 7.39
C THR A 46 5.57 9.77 8.25
N ALA A 47 6.60 9.23 7.61
CA ALA A 47 7.85 8.87 8.26
C ALA A 47 8.78 10.09 8.37
N SER A 48 9.49 10.18 9.49
CA SER A 48 10.55 11.17 9.74
C SER A 48 11.54 10.53 10.71
N SER A 49 12.66 10.07 10.20
CA SER A 49 13.67 9.29 10.93
C SER A 49 13.07 8.13 11.75
N SER A 50 12.10 7.44 11.16
CA SER A 50 11.29 6.40 11.81
C SER A 50 11.91 5.03 11.63
N ALA A 51 12.08 4.26 12.71
CA ALA A 51 12.56 2.88 12.62
C ALA A 51 11.57 1.96 11.86
N THR A 52 10.27 2.24 12.00
CA THR A 52 9.18 1.52 11.31
C THR A 52 8.04 2.48 10.98
N VAL A 53 7.24 2.11 9.98
CA VAL A 53 5.89 2.65 9.75
C VAL A 53 4.90 1.53 9.98
N ASP A 54 4.02 1.70 10.96
CA ASP A 54 3.02 0.72 11.36
C ASP A 54 1.61 1.21 11.01
N ILE A 55 0.88 0.44 10.23
CA ILE A 55 -0.55 0.59 10.01
C ILE A 55 -1.25 -0.43 10.90
N THR A 56 -1.88 0.04 11.97
CA THR A 56 -2.45 -0.82 13.03
C THR A 56 -3.97 -0.75 13.15
N SER A 57 -4.62 -0.06 12.22
CA SER A 57 -6.08 0.11 12.18
C SER A 57 -6.57 0.19 10.73
N ASN A 58 -7.90 0.11 10.56
CA ASN A 58 -8.59 0.23 9.28
C ASN A 58 -8.29 -0.91 8.28
N ILE A 59 -7.72 -2.03 8.73
CA ILE A 59 -7.61 -3.27 7.94
C ILE A 59 -8.58 -4.26 8.60
N ASP A 60 -9.74 -4.45 7.98
CA ASP A 60 -10.86 -5.23 8.50
C ASP A 60 -11.67 -5.88 7.38
N SER A 61 -12.94 -6.21 7.62
CA SER A 61 -13.82 -6.84 6.63
C SER A 61 -14.57 -5.87 5.72
N THR A 62 -14.32 -4.55 5.84
CA THR A 62 -15.05 -3.53 5.08
C THR A 62 -14.73 -3.61 3.60
N TYR A 63 -13.47 -3.86 3.25
CA TYR A 63 -13.00 -3.96 1.87
C TYR A 63 -12.39 -5.34 1.59
N LYS A 64 -12.53 -5.80 0.35
CA LYS A 64 -11.91 -7.06 -0.11
C LYS A 64 -10.49 -6.87 -0.61
N GLU A 65 -10.12 -5.64 -0.91
CA GLU A 65 -8.77 -5.28 -1.28
C GLU A 65 -8.37 -4.02 -0.52
N TYR A 66 -7.13 -4.01 -0.03
CA TYR A 66 -6.48 -2.85 0.55
C TYR A 66 -5.22 -2.54 -0.25
N GLN A 67 -4.95 -1.26 -0.44
CA GLN A 67 -3.73 -0.79 -1.09
C GLN A 67 -2.97 0.13 -0.15
N VAL A 68 -1.67 -0.09 -0.02
CA VAL A 68 -0.77 0.88 0.60
C VAL A 68 0.05 1.52 -0.50
N HIS A 69 -0.21 2.81 -0.75
CA HIS A 69 0.62 3.62 -1.64
C HIS A 69 1.68 4.32 -0.81
N PHE A 70 2.92 4.24 -1.24
CA PHE A 70 4.04 4.92 -0.60
C PHE A 70 4.82 5.74 -1.61
N THR A 71 5.16 6.96 -1.19
CA THR A 71 5.85 7.96 -2.04
C THR A 71 6.95 8.61 -1.24
N ASP A 72 8.03 8.98 -1.94
CA ASP A 72 9.18 9.69 -1.39
C ASP A 72 9.79 8.96 -0.18
N VAL A 73 9.77 7.61 -0.20
CA VAL A 73 10.31 6.80 0.91
C VAL A 73 11.82 6.77 0.79
N HIS A 74 12.49 7.47 1.69
CA HIS A 74 13.93 7.68 1.68
C HIS A 74 14.60 6.89 2.83
N PRO A 75 15.65 6.09 2.55
CA PRO A 75 16.40 5.39 3.59
C PRO A 75 17.47 6.29 4.22
N ALA A 76 17.70 6.14 5.51
CA ALA A 76 18.84 6.76 6.18
C ALA A 76 20.18 6.05 5.87
N THR A 77 20.14 4.85 5.29
CA THR A 77 21.30 4.02 4.99
C THR A 77 21.30 3.67 3.51
N ASP A 78 22.46 3.80 2.90
CA ASP A 78 22.66 3.49 1.49
C ASP A 78 22.37 2.02 1.15
N SER A 79 21.82 1.80 -0.07
CA SER A 79 21.48 0.47 -0.61
C SER A 79 20.54 -0.36 0.29
N ALA A 80 19.73 0.29 1.12
CA ALA A 80 18.80 -0.37 2.02
C ALA A 80 17.58 -0.92 1.28
N LEU A 81 17.06 -2.06 1.77
CA LEU A 81 15.89 -2.74 1.21
C LEU A 81 14.63 -2.32 1.97
N LEU A 82 13.65 -1.75 1.27
CA LEU A 82 12.33 -1.57 1.86
C LEU A 82 11.64 -2.92 1.98
N GLN A 83 11.11 -3.21 3.16
CA GLN A 83 10.51 -4.48 3.52
C GLN A 83 9.16 -4.26 4.19
N PHE A 84 8.28 -5.26 4.11
CA PHE A 84 7.06 -5.29 4.90
C PHE A 84 6.87 -6.63 5.61
N GLN A 85 6.04 -6.63 6.63
CA GLN A 85 5.49 -7.81 7.29
C GLN A 85 4.11 -7.47 7.83
N VAL A 86 3.29 -8.47 8.08
CA VAL A 86 1.93 -8.34 8.57
C VAL A 86 1.74 -9.04 9.91
N ASP A 87 0.64 -8.72 10.61
CA ASP A 87 0.30 -9.43 11.83
C ASP A 87 -1.21 -9.50 12.06
N THR A 88 -1.61 -10.33 13.02
CA THR A 88 -2.98 -10.68 13.35
C THR A 88 -3.41 -10.08 14.69
N GLY A 89 -4.67 -9.66 14.81
CA GLY A 89 -5.23 -9.15 16.06
C GLY A 89 -4.44 -7.97 16.62
N THR A 90 -3.97 -8.08 17.85
CA THR A 90 -3.14 -7.06 18.53
C THR A 90 -1.67 -7.45 18.63
N ASN A 91 -1.26 -8.53 17.96
CA ASN A 91 0.14 -8.96 17.95
C ASN A 91 1.05 -7.90 17.33
N THR A 92 2.28 -7.86 17.78
CA THR A 92 3.32 -6.92 17.33
C THR A 92 4.62 -7.61 16.96
N SER A 93 4.60 -8.94 16.84
CA SER A 93 5.79 -9.73 16.48
C SER A 93 6.13 -9.62 15.00
N TYR A 94 5.12 -9.34 14.15
CA TYR A 94 5.25 -9.21 12.70
C TYR A 94 6.06 -10.37 12.10
N ASN A 95 5.58 -11.58 12.33
CA ASN A 95 6.28 -12.83 12.01
C ASN A 95 5.36 -13.85 11.30
N GLN A 96 4.38 -13.37 10.52
CA GLN A 96 3.53 -14.26 9.75
C GLN A 96 4.35 -14.95 8.66
N THR A 97 4.06 -16.22 8.41
CA THR A 97 4.78 -17.03 7.42
C THR A 97 4.42 -16.60 6.01
N ILE A 98 5.41 -16.27 5.18
CA ILE A 98 5.25 -15.81 3.80
C ILE A 98 5.94 -16.76 2.83
N THR A 99 5.31 -16.99 1.68
CA THR A 99 5.92 -17.55 0.47
C THR A 99 5.70 -16.60 -0.68
N SER A 100 6.75 -16.29 -1.43
CA SER A 100 6.70 -15.23 -2.45
C SER A 100 7.59 -15.55 -3.66
N THR A 101 7.38 -14.77 -4.70
CA THR A 101 8.27 -14.63 -5.87
C THR A 101 8.74 -13.19 -5.95
N ASN A 102 9.94 -12.98 -6.47
CA ASN A 102 10.50 -11.64 -6.65
C ASN A 102 11.32 -11.59 -7.93
N PHE A 103 11.08 -10.59 -8.77
CA PHE A 103 11.89 -10.29 -9.94
C PHE A 103 11.96 -8.79 -10.18
N ASN A 104 13.00 -8.33 -10.87
CA ASN A 104 13.15 -6.91 -11.17
C ASN A 104 13.60 -6.66 -12.61
N ALA A 105 13.20 -5.49 -13.11
CA ALA A 105 13.74 -4.88 -14.31
C ALA A 105 14.72 -3.76 -13.93
N VAL A 106 15.84 -3.69 -14.64
CA VAL A 106 16.92 -2.71 -14.42
C VAL A 106 17.22 -2.00 -15.71
N HIS A 107 17.43 -0.70 -15.63
CA HIS A 107 18.02 0.13 -16.67
C HIS A 107 18.87 1.23 -16.04
N ASN A 108 20.10 1.42 -16.49
CA ASN A 108 20.93 2.51 -16.01
C ASN A 108 20.88 3.74 -16.93
N GLN A 109 21.29 4.89 -16.39
CA GLN A 109 21.14 6.19 -17.06
C GLN A 109 21.96 6.31 -18.35
N ASP A 110 23.10 5.62 -18.46
CA ASP A 110 23.97 5.66 -19.65
C ASP A 110 23.60 4.61 -20.70
N GLY A 111 22.59 3.78 -20.42
CA GLY A 111 22.12 2.72 -21.32
C GLY A 111 23.05 1.51 -21.40
N SER A 112 24.07 1.40 -20.56
CA SER A 112 25.04 0.30 -20.60
C SER A 112 24.49 -1.01 -20.00
N GLU A 113 23.44 -0.93 -19.16
CA GLU A 113 22.81 -2.10 -18.55
C GLU A 113 21.29 -2.10 -18.75
N THR A 114 20.76 -3.22 -19.24
CA THR A 114 19.33 -3.57 -19.22
C THR A 114 19.20 -5.03 -18.82
N ALA A 115 18.38 -5.32 -17.82
CA ALA A 115 18.17 -6.69 -17.36
C ALA A 115 16.76 -6.91 -16.83
N LEU A 116 16.28 -8.15 -16.96
CA LEU A 116 15.12 -8.68 -16.25
C LEU A 116 15.58 -9.94 -15.53
N ALA A 117 15.51 -9.99 -14.22
CA ALA A 117 16.07 -11.08 -13.44
C ALA A 117 15.17 -11.50 -12.27
N TYR A 118 15.06 -12.82 -12.07
CA TYR A 118 14.50 -13.38 -10.84
C TYR A 118 15.49 -13.20 -9.67
N ARG A 119 14.96 -12.82 -8.50
CA ARG A 119 15.76 -12.40 -7.34
C ARG A 119 15.63 -13.40 -6.18
N THR A 120 16.34 -14.52 -6.25
CA THR A 120 16.32 -15.61 -5.25
C THR A 120 16.74 -15.18 -3.84
N ALA A 121 17.44 -14.05 -3.70
CA ALA A 121 17.81 -13.50 -2.40
C ALA A 121 16.70 -12.59 -1.80
N ARG A 122 15.61 -12.38 -2.51
CA ARG A 122 14.52 -11.50 -2.13
C ARG A 122 13.16 -12.21 -2.00
N ASP A 123 13.03 -13.40 -2.53
CA ASP A 123 11.86 -14.25 -2.32
C ASP A 123 11.91 -14.94 -0.94
N LEU A 124 10.78 -15.43 -0.50
CA LEU A 124 10.64 -16.17 0.76
C LEU A 124 9.99 -17.52 0.48
N ALA A 125 10.46 -18.55 1.18
CA ALA A 125 9.90 -19.90 1.14
C ALA A 125 9.50 -20.32 2.56
N GLN A 126 8.20 -20.17 2.91
CA GLN A 126 7.63 -20.43 4.25
C GLN A 126 8.48 -19.76 5.35
N SER A 127 8.78 -18.49 5.19
CA SER A 127 9.64 -17.73 6.11
C SER A 127 8.85 -16.71 6.90
N THR A 128 9.26 -16.48 8.14
CA THR A 128 8.74 -15.42 9.02
C THR A 128 9.53 -14.11 8.92
N SER A 129 10.52 -14.06 8.03
CA SER A 129 11.29 -12.83 7.77
C SER A 129 10.44 -11.77 7.12
N PHE A 130 10.88 -10.51 7.22
CA PHE A 130 10.28 -9.41 6.46
C PHE A 130 10.50 -9.61 4.96
N GLN A 131 9.43 -9.42 4.17
CA GLN A 131 9.46 -9.51 2.72
C GLN A 131 10.06 -8.25 2.12
N SER A 132 11.16 -8.39 1.37
CA SER A 132 11.73 -7.29 0.60
C SER A 132 10.88 -6.98 -0.63
N ILE A 133 10.52 -5.72 -0.79
CA ILE A 133 9.75 -5.19 -1.93
C ILE A 133 10.56 -4.25 -2.82
N THR A 134 11.83 -4.04 -2.51
CA THR A 134 12.81 -3.35 -3.35
C THR A 134 14.07 -4.18 -3.48
N GLU A 135 14.88 -3.86 -4.47
CA GLU A 135 16.23 -4.45 -4.64
C GLU A 135 17.33 -3.61 -3.97
N GLY A 136 16.96 -2.44 -3.49
CA GLY A 136 17.77 -1.44 -2.80
C GLY A 136 17.18 -0.06 -2.98
N ALA A 137 17.65 0.88 -2.20
CA ALA A 137 17.40 2.30 -2.36
C ALA A 137 18.60 3.07 -1.82
N ASP A 138 19.04 4.06 -2.54
CA ASP A 138 20.15 4.92 -2.15
C ASP A 138 19.71 6.01 -1.18
N ASN A 139 20.64 6.52 -0.39
CA ASN A 139 20.41 7.59 0.59
C ASN A 139 20.88 8.97 0.12
N GLU A 140 21.13 9.16 -1.18
CA GLU A 140 21.33 10.48 -1.74
C GLU A 140 20.04 11.31 -1.70
N ASN A 141 20.19 12.62 -1.54
CA ASN A 141 19.08 13.56 -1.28
C ASN A 141 17.97 13.54 -2.34
N ASP A 142 18.22 13.08 -3.54
CA ASP A 142 17.28 13.01 -4.66
C ASP A 142 16.79 11.57 -4.96
N SER A 143 17.27 10.58 -4.20
CA SER A 143 16.87 9.19 -4.35
C SER A 143 15.71 8.83 -3.42
N CYS A 144 14.76 8.06 -3.92
CA CYS A 144 13.64 7.57 -3.10
C CYS A 144 13.03 6.29 -3.68
N VAL A 145 12.13 5.72 -2.91
CA VAL A 145 11.26 4.59 -3.30
C VAL A 145 9.83 5.09 -3.42
N ALA A 146 9.15 4.68 -4.49
CA ALA A 146 7.71 4.81 -4.64
C ALA A 146 7.10 3.47 -5.07
N GLY A 147 5.83 3.23 -4.71
CA GLY A 147 5.15 2.00 -5.12
C GLY A 147 3.81 1.76 -4.46
N ILE A 148 3.31 0.56 -4.72
CA ILE A 148 2.01 0.09 -4.21
C ILE A 148 2.18 -1.34 -3.70
N LEU A 149 1.60 -1.60 -2.53
CA LEU A 149 1.35 -2.94 -2.01
C LEU A 149 -0.16 -3.19 -2.00
N HIS A 150 -0.61 -4.21 -2.73
CA HIS A 150 -1.98 -4.72 -2.71
C HIS A 150 -2.08 -5.88 -1.72
N LEU A 151 -3.09 -5.88 -0.88
CA LEU A 151 -3.41 -6.96 0.06
C LEU A 151 -4.86 -7.38 -0.17
N PHE A 152 -5.07 -8.67 -0.54
CA PHE A 152 -6.36 -9.19 -0.93
C PHE A 152 -7.03 -9.94 0.21
N ASP A 153 -8.29 -9.59 0.49
CA ASP A 153 -9.17 -10.19 1.50
C ASP A 153 -8.46 -10.48 2.85
N PRO A 154 -7.80 -9.48 3.46
CA PRO A 154 -7.00 -9.70 4.67
C PRO A 154 -7.81 -10.22 5.84
N SER A 155 -9.11 -9.95 5.88
CA SER A 155 -10.03 -10.41 6.92
C SER A 155 -10.54 -11.83 6.74
N SER A 156 -10.20 -12.51 5.64
CA SER A 156 -10.63 -13.90 5.42
C SER A 156 -10.21 -14.81 6.57
N THR A 157 -11.12 -15.62 7.06
CA THR A 157 -10.86 -16.70 8.03
C THR A 157 -10.85 -18.08 7.36
N THR A 158 -10.95 -18.12 6.03
CA THR A 158 -11.00 -19.35 5.24
C THR A 158 -9.75 -19.53 4.38
N PHE A 159 -9.30 -18.44 3.73
CA PHE A 159 -8.22 -18.49 2.75
C PHE A 159 -6.95 -17.81 3.27
N VAL A 160 -5.80 -18.20 2.73
CA VAL A 160 -4.53 -17.46 2.85
C VAL A 160 -4.67 -16.08 2.21
N LYS A 161 -3.82 -15.13 2.58
CA LYS A 161 -3.90 -13.75 2.11
C LYS A 161 -2.87 -13.50 1.04
N HIS A 162 -3.33 -13.24 -0.17
CA HIS A 162 -2.45 -12.90 -1.29
C HIS A 162 -2.04 -11.43 -1.24
N PHE A 163 -0.85 -11.16 -1.75
CA PHE A 163 -0.37 -9.79 -1.96
C PHE A 163 0.37 -9.68 -3.28
N ILE A 164 0.38 -8.47 -3.83
CA ILE A 164 1.18 -8.07 -4.99
C ILE A 164 1.79 -6.71 -4.66
N SER A 165 3.06 -6.51 -4.96
CA SER A 165 3.73 -5.22 -4.84
C SER A 165 4.48 -4.89 -6.12
N THR A 166 4.36 -3.65 -6.56
CA THR A 166 5.19 -3.05 -7.60
C THR A 166 5.85 -1.81 -7.02
N THR A 167 7.17 -1.77 -7.10
CA THR A 167 7.96 -0.66 -6.56
C THR A 167 8.98 -0.18 -7.56
N GLN A 168 9.28 1.10 -7.50
CA GLN A 168 10.36 1.72 -8.24
C GLN A 168 11.35 2.34 -7.26
N SER A 169 12.64 2.16 -7.49
CA SER A 169 13.71 2.75 -6.70
C SER A 169 14.91 3.14 -7.58
N VAL A 170 15.69 4.08 -7.07
CA VAL A 170 17.01 4.44 -7.63
C VAL A 170 18.08 3.78 -6.78
N ILE A 171 19.09 3.17 -7.44
CA ILE A 171 20.24 2.54 -6.81
C ILE A 171 21.50 3.00 -7.53
N ASN A 172 22.61 3.12 -6.78
CA ASN A 172 23.92 3.55 -7.30
C ASN A 172 23.83 4.91 -8.01
N THR A 173 22.86 5.75 -7.65
CA THR A 173 22.56 7.06 -8.25
C THR A 173 22.27 7.06 -9.76
N VAL A 174 22.36 5.90 -10.41
CA VAL A 174 22.30 5.78 -11.88
C VAL A 174 21.33 4.71 -12.37
N ASP A 175 20.93 3.75 -11.51
CA ASP A 175 20.08 2.64 -11.91
C ASP A 175 18.63 2.90 -11.53
N THR A 176 17.70 2.81 -12.48
CA THR A 176 16.28 2.65 -12.17
C THR A 176 15.94 1.18 -12.01
N ARG A 177 15.24 0.83 -10.95
CA ARG A 177 14.81 -0.56 -10.68
C ARG A 177 13.34 -0.63 -10.39
N GLU A 178 12.62 -1.36 -11.24
CA GLU A 178 11.24 -1.75 -10.97
C GLU A 178 11.24 -3.16 -10.40
N THR A 179 10.72 -3.33 -9.19
CA THR A 179 10.64 -4.62 -8.49
C THR A 179 9.20 -5.09 -8.41
N PHE A 180 8.97 -6.32 -8.87
CA PHE A 180 7.70 -7.03 -8.80
C PHE A 180 7.81 -8.12 -7.75
N CYS A 181 6.97 -8.06 -6.73
CA CYS A 181 6.89 -9.05 -5.67
C CYS A 181 5.45 -9.50 -5.49
N ALA A 182 5.22 -10.81 -5.49
CA ALA A 182 3.91 -11.37 -5.25
C ALA A 182 4.01 -12.62 -4.38
N GLY A 183 2.98 -12.89 -3.59
CA GLY A 183 3.00 -14.07 -2.74
C GLY A 183 1.75 -14.21 -1.89
N TYR A 184 1.87 -15.01 -0.85
CA TYR A 184 0.81 -15.18 0.12
C TYR A 184 1.36 -15.28 1.55
N VAL A 185 0.57 -14.81 2.48
CA VAL A 185 0.74 -15.02 3.92
C VAL A 185 0.01 -16.29 4.31
N ASN A 186 0.75 -17.28 4.80
CA ASN A 186 0.23 -18.63 5.09
C ASN A 186 -0.49 -18.68 6.44
N THR A 187 -1.61 -17.98 6.53
CA THR A 187 -2.51 -18.01 7.69
C THR A 187 -3.95 -17.85 7.25
N THR A 188 -4.88 -18.48 7.94
CA THR A 188 -6.33 -18.26 7.81
C THR A 188 -6.86 -17.28 8.86
N THR A 189 -6.01 -16.82 9.80
CA THR A 189 -6.40 -15.79 10.76
C THR A 189 -6.43 -14.43 10.07
N ALA A 190 -7.43 -13.59 10.39
CA ALA A 190 -7.54 -12.25 9.83
C ALA A 190 -6.29 -11.40 10.14
N LEU A 191 -5.75 -10.76 9.10
CA LEU A 191 -4.69 -9.78 9.24
C LEU A 191 -5.29 -8.42 9.60
N THR A 192 -4.66 -7.70 10.50
CA THR A 192 -5.12 -6.39 10.99
C THR A 192 -4.03 -5.33 10.99
N ARG A 193 -2.79 -5.71 10.66
CA ARG A 193 -1.63 -4.84 10.79
C ARG A 193 -0.64 -5.08 9.66
N ILE A 194 0.01 -4.00 9.23
CA ILE A 194 1.15 -4.01 8.31
C ILE A 194 2.25 -3.15 8.92
N ARG A 195 3.49 -3.62 8.86
CA ARG A 195 4.70 -2.87 9.21
C ARG A 195 5.60 -2.76 8.01
N PHE A 196 6.11 -1.56 7.77
CA PHE A 196 7.19 -1.28 6.83
C PHE A 196 8.45 -0.88 7.59
N LYS A 197 9.59 -1.27 7.08
CA LYS A 197 10.91 -0.83 7.55
C LYS A 197 11.96 -1.01 6.46
N PHE A 198 13.09 -0.38 6.59
CA PHE A 198 14.30 -0.82 5.87
C PHE A 198 14.98 -1.97 6.62
N ASN A 199 15.73 -2.80 5.87
CA ASN A 199 16.53 -3.87 6.48
C ASN A 199 17.71 -3.30 7.29
N SER A 200 18.13 -2.06 7.00
CA SER A 200 19.20 -1.32 7.67
C SER A 200 18.82 0.16 7.77
N GLY A 201 19.04 0.77 8.92
CA GLY A 201 18.73 2.17 9.19
C GLY A 201 17.24 2.49 9.31
N ASN A 202 16.95 3.77 9.46
CA ASN A 202 15.59 4.29 9.57
C ASN A 202 14.99 4.61 8.20
N ILE A 203 13.67 4.77 8.17
CA ILE A 203 12.94 5.49 7.11
C ILE A 203 13.11 6.97 7.41
N ASP A 204 13.97 7.64 6.67
CA ASP A 204 14.32 9.03 6.94
C ASP A 204 13.17 9.98 6.59
N ALA A 205 12.53 9.74 5.46
CA ALA A 205 11.34 10.45 5.01
C ALA A 205 10.38 9.49 4.26
N GLY A 206 9.16 9.93 4.02
CA GLY A 206 8.20 9.25 3.16
C GLY A 206 6.78 9.33 3.66
N THR A 207 5.84 9.09 2.75
CA THR A 207 4.41 9.07 3.05
C THR A 207 3.81 7.74 2.65
N PHE A 208 3.09 7.11 3.58
CA PHE A 208 2.35 5.87 3.38
C PHE A 208 0.86 6.14 3.53
N LYS A 209 0.07 5.80 2.51
CA LYS A 209 -1.39 5.98 2.49
C LYS A 209 -2.07 4.63 2.33
N LEU A 210 -2.92 4.29 3.29
CA LEU A 210 -3.80 3.12 3.21
C LEU A 210 -5.10 3.49 2.52
N TYR A 211 -5.48 2.71 1.52
CA TYR A 211 -6.76 2.79 0.83
C TYR A 211 -7.51 1.47 0.93
N GLY A 212 -8.85 1.56 1.03
CA GLY A 212 -9.77 0.47 0.72
C GLY A 212 -10.25 0.58 -0.71
N VAL A 213 -10.40 -0.55 -1.40
CA VAL A 213 -10.95 -0.62 -2.77
C VAL A 213 -12.40 -1.05 -2.69
N SER A 214 -13.32 -0.20 -3.19
CA SER A 214 -14.77 -0.44 -3.18
C SER A 214 -15.29 -0.90 -4.54
#